data_60a1154b93a28451f6c66f63a923d449
#
_entry.id   60a1154b93a28451f6c66f63a923d449
#
_cell.length_a   1.000
_cell.length_b   1.000
_cell.length_c   1.000
_cell.angle_alpha   90.00
_cell.angle_beta   90.00
_cell.angle_gamma   90.00
#
_symmetry.space_group_name_H-M   'P 1'
#
loop_
_entity.id
_entity.type
_entity.pdbx_description
1 polymer ?
#
loop_
_entity_poly.entity_id
_entity_poly.type
_entity_poly.pdbx_seq_one_letter_code
_entity_poly.pdbx_strand_id
1 'polypeptide(L)'
;MVIGAGNAPHAGEVFLQLGETGGCTSGGEEEHINNRSWISFNTSSNMFELVDDTKATWPVNWVKWYGAYAFAQYYTASLPTEAQWECAAQGGQQLEYPTNDGTLDLTKANYNGDTPGVYNPNGHSVAVGSYPANPYGLYDMGGNVWEWCQDYYGESFYIDGAIDPVNTSAGPNNKRVRRGGSWNYHSATLLTYWRASDFENRGNNHFGFRIVKQAE
;
A
#
# COMPACT_ATOMS: atom_id res chain seq x y z
N MET A 1 -17.52 4.02 2.76
CA MET A 1 -16.94 4.14 4.13
C MET A 1 -16.76 5.63 4.43
N VAL A 2 -17.46 6.13 5.43
CA VAL A 2 -17.43 7.55 5.79
C VAL A 2 -16.44 7.73 6.94
N ILE A 3 -15.39 8.51 6.72
CA ILE A 3 -14.48 8.91 7.79
C ILE A 3 -14.96 10.28 8.29
N GLY A 4 -15.66 10.28 9.42
CA GLY A 4 -16.09 11.54 10.07
C GLY A 4 -14.86 12.32 10.58
N ALA A 5 -14.86 13.63 10.37
CA ALA A 5 -13.81 14.56 10.81
C ALA A 5 -13.87 14.90 12.31
N GLY A 6 -14.28 13.95 13.17
CA GLY A 6 -14.42 14.19 14.60
C GLY A 6 -13.37 13.48 15.44
N ASN A 7 -12.49 14.24 16.10
CA ASN A 7 -11.59 13.80 17.18
C ASN A 7 -10.42 12.88 16.80
N ALA A 8 -9.79 13.06 15.64
CA ALA A 8 -8.46 12.51 15.44
C ALA A 8 -7.44 13.29 16.30
N PRO A 9 -6.44 12.63 16.93
CA PRO A 9 -5.47 13.28 17.83
C PRO A 9 -4.57 14.33 17.15
N HIS A 10 -4.73 14.57 15.86
CA HIS A 10 -4.02 15.56 15.07
C HIS A 10 -5.02 16.38 14.22
N ALA A 11 -5.96 17.05 14.87
CA ALA A 11 -6.88 17.97 14.21
C ALA A 11 -6.10 19.04 13.43
N GLY A 12 -6.12 18.95 12.09
CA GLY A 12 -5.39 19.85 11.19
C GLY A 12 -4.42 19.16 10.23
N GLU A 13 -4.08 17.88 10.41
CA GLU A 13 -3.24 17.15 9.46
C GLU A 13 -4.10 16.52 8.37
N VAL A 14 -3.73 16.77 7.12
CA VAL A 14 -4.33 16.13 5.95
C VAL A 14 -3.78 14.70 5.85
N PHE A 15 -4.56 13.71 6.25
CA PHE A 15 -4.19 12.28 6.18
C PHE A 15 -4.16 11.72 4.76
N LEU A 16 -4.86 12.39 3.84
CA LEU A 16 -4.87 12.09 2.41
C LEU A 16 -4.30 13.27 1.65
N GLN A 17 -3.46 13.03 0.68
CA GLN A 17 -3.03 14.06 -0.25
C GLN A 17 -4.13 14.23 -1.30
N LEU A 18 -5.06 15.14 -1.04
CA LEU A 18 -6.14 15.47 -1.96
C LEU A 18 -5.58 16.38 -3.06
N GLY A 19 -5.31 15.80 -4.22
CA GLY A 19 -5.19 16.53 -5.47
C GLY A 19 -4.12 17.63 -5.54
N GLU A 20 -2.90 17.39 -5.07
CA GLU A 20 -1.80 18.29 -5.43
C GLU A 20 -1.26 17.92 -6.81
N THR A 21 -1.30 18.90 -7.71
CA THR A 21 -0.57 18.92 -8.98
C THR A 21 0.92 19.09 -8.68
N GLY A 22 1.61 18.04 -8.29
CA GLY A 22 3.00 18.14 -7.88
C GLY A 22 3.76 16.84 -7.94
N GLY A 23 4.31 16.52 -9.11
CA GLY A 23 5.58 15.86 -9.20
C GLY A 23 5.63 14.35 -9.41
N CYS A 24 5.27 13.89 -10.56
CA CYS A 24 6.14 13.06 -11.41
C CYS A 24 5.94 13.55 -12.84
N THR A 25 6.86 14.38 -13.30
CA THR A 25 6.87 14.87 -14.67
C THR A 25 7.49 13.81 -15.57
N SER A 26 6.66 12.92 -16.10
CA SER A 26 6.97 12.24 -17.35
C SER A 26 5.68 11.69 -17.97
N GLY A 27 5.09 12.46 -18.86
CA GLY A 27 4.39 12.03 -20.05
C GLY A 27 2.88 11.83 -20.00
N GLY A 28 2.12 12.68 -20.70
CA GLY A 28 0.86 12.35 -21.34
C GLY A 28 -0.43 12.71 -20.60
N GLU A 29 -1.47 13.00 -21.37
CA GLU A 29 -2.81 13.42 -20.90
C GLU A 29 -3.55 12.38 -20.02
N GLU A 30 -3.09 11.12 -19.98
CA GLU A 30 -3.60 10.07 -19.08
C GLU A 30 -3.17 10.26 -17.62
N GLU A 31 -2.22 11.15 -17.36
CA GLU A 31 -1.68 11.47 -16.03
C GLU A 31 -2.73 12.07 -15.07
N HIS A 32 -3.76 12.72 -15.59
CA HIS A 32 -4.74 13.42 -14.78
C HIS A 32 -5.69 12.49 -14.00
N ILE A 33 -5.95 11.28 -14.49
CA ILE A 33 -6.82 10.30 -13.82
C ILE A 33 -6.08 9.63 -12.65
N ASN A 34 -4.76 9.43 -12.80
CA ASN A 34 -3.93 8.76 -11.80
C ASN A 34 -3.39 9.68 -10.71
N ASN A 35 -3.58 10.98 -10.82
CA ASN A 35 -3.03 11.99 -9.90
C ASN A 35 -3.97 12.39 -8.75
N ARG A 36 -5.05 11.65 -8.52
CA ARG A 36 -6.01 11.97 -7.46
C ARG A 36 -6.31 10.75 -6.60
N SER A 37 -6.54 11.00 -5.32
CA SER A 37 -7.22 10.02 -4.47
C SER A 37 -8.63 9.78 -4.99
N TRP A 38 -9.11 8.54 -4.84
CA TRP A 38 -10.53 8.21 -5.09
C TRP A 38 -11.47 8.81 -4.05
N ILE A 39 -10.92 9.46 -3.04
CA ILE A 39 -11.65 10.07 -1.93
C ILE A 39 -11.46 11.57 -2.01
N SER A 40 -12.55 12.33 -1.92
CA SER A 40 -12.56 13.78 -1.81
C SER A 40 -13.30 14.22 -0.54
N PHE A 41 -12.97 15.40 -0.07
CA PHE A 41 -13.69 16.02 1.03
C PHE A 41 -14.77 16.95 0.47
N ASN A 42 -16.04 16.64 0.78
CA ASN A 42 -17.17 17.48 0.41
C ASN A 42 -17.40 18.52 1.53
N THR A 43 -17.11 19.77 1.23
CA THR A 43 -17.23 20.89 2.19
C THR A 43 -18.67 21.19 2.57
N SER A 44 -19.65 20.82 1.74
CA SER A 44 -21.07 21.07 1.99
C SER A 44 -21.66 20.06 2.98
N SER A 45 -21.30 18.78 2.84
CA SER A 45 -21.72 17.71 3.75
C SER A 45 -20.77 17.55 4.95
N ASN A 46 -19.58 18.16 4.90
CA ASN A 46 -18.48 17.97 5.85
C ASN A 46 -18.05 16.49 5.98
N MET A 47 -18.05 15.76 4.85
CA MET A 47 -17.78 14.34 4.80
C MET A 47 -16.78 14.00 3.68
N PHE A 48 -16.07 12.88 3.86
CA PHE A 48 -15.29 12.27 2.79
C PHE A 48 -16.20 11.39 1.94
N GLU A 49 -16.11 11.55 0.63
CA GLU A 49 -16.93 10.85 -0.35
C GLU A 49 -16.05 10.26 -1.45
N LEU A 50 -16.50 9.17 -2.07
CA LEU A 50 -15.86 8.67 -3.27
C LEU A 50 -16.12 9.65 -4.42
N VAL A 51 -15.07 9.94 -5.20
CA VAL A 51 -15.21 10.77 -6.42
C VAL A 51 -15.88 9.99 -7.56
N ASP A 52 -15.86 8.66 -7.48
CA ASP A 52 -16.42 7.73 -8.44
C ASP A 52 -16.81 6.43 -7.72
N ASP A 53 -18.10 6.13 -7.65
CA ASP A 53 -18.64 4.95 -6.98
C ASP A 53 -18.12 3.63 -7.56
N THR A 54 -17.69 3.62 -8.82
CA THR A 54 -17.07 2.45 -9.44
C THR A 54 -15.73 2.07 -8.80
N LYS A 55 -15.14 2.98 -8.02
CA LYS A 55 -13.89 2.78 -7.28
C LYS A 55 -14.08 2.26 -5.85
N ALA A 56 -15.30 1.93 -5.44
CA ALA A 56 -15.61 1.48 -4.08
C ALA A 56 -14.84 0.21 -3.67
N THR A 57 -14.46 -0.63 -4.62
CA THR A 57 -13.68 -1.85 -4.42
C THR A 57 -12.18 -1.70 -4.73
N TRP A 58 -11.73 -0.51 -5.05
CA TRP A 58 -10.33 -0.25 -5.35
C TRP A 58 -9.54 0.05 -4.09
N PRO A 59 -8.22 -0.21 -4.09
CA PRO A 59 -7.40 0.17 -2.94
C PRO A 59 -7.40 1.69 -2.78
N VAL A 60 -7.42 2.14 -1.54
CA VAL A 60 -7.13 3.56 -1.28
C VAL A 60 -5.72 3.87 -1.76
N ASN A 61 -5.55 5.00 -2.44
CA ASN A 61 -4.26 5.51 -2.88
C ASN A 61 -4.02 6.92 -2.33
N TRP A 62 -2.83 7.47 -2.54
CA TRP A 62 -2.41 8.78 -2.01
C TRP A 62 -2.44 8.86 -0.48
N VAL A 63 -2.47 7.74 0.22
CA VAL A 63 -2.52 7.70 1.67
C VAL A 63 -1.11 7.87 2.25
N LYS A 64 -0.98 8.81 3.20
CA LYS A 64 0.21 8.97 4.03
C LYS A 64 0.22 7.88 5.11
N TRP A 65 1.40 7.55 5.64
CA TRP A 65 1.50 6.56 6.72
C TRP A 65 0.60 6.90 7.91
N TYR A 66 0.56 8.17 8.31
CA TYR A 66 -0.32 8.64 9.40
C TYR A 66 -1.80 8.36 9.16
N GLY A 67 -2.26 8.52 7.92
CA GLY A 67 -3.64 8.22 7.54
C GLY A 67 -3.96 6.75 7.63
N ALA A 68 -3.05 5.90 7.15
CA ALA A 68 -3.16 4.45 7.25
C ALA A 68 -3.16 3.98 8.72
N TYR A 69 -2.27 4.54 9.55
CA TYR A 69 -2.19 4.26 10.98
C TYR A 69 -3.47 4.69 11.72
N ALA A 70 -3.95 5.91 11.49
CA ALA A 70 -5.17 6.41 12.13
C ALA A 70 -6.40 5.59 11.75
N PHE A 71 -6.48 5.16 10.48
CA PHE A 71 -7.54 4.26 10.02
C PHE A 71 -7.50 2.91 10.75
N ALA A 72 -6.33 2.31 10.87
CA ALA A 72 -6.18 1.05 11.59
C ALA A 72 -6.62 1.19 13.05
N GLN A 73 -6.18 2.24 13.74
CA GLN A 73 -6.57 2.51 15.13
C GLN A 73 -8.08 2.71 15.29
N TYR A 74 -8.74 3.41 14.36
CA TYR A 74 -10.18 3.61 14.40
C TYR A 74 -10.96 2.29 14.39
N TYR A 75 -10.47 1.27 13.69
CA TYR A 75 -11.06 -0.07 13.64
C TYR A 75 -10.51 -1.04 14.69
N THR A 76 -9.82 -0.54 15.72
CA THR A 76 -9.19 -1.39 16.76
C THR A 76 -8.30 -2.46 16.12
N ALA A 77 -7.52 -2.03 15.15
CA ALA A 77 -6.58 -2.84 14.37
C ALA A 77 -5.21 -2.13 14.32
N SER A 78 -4.25 -2.71 13.64
CA SER A 78 -2.91 -2.15 13.41
C SER A 78 -2.54 -2.22 11.93
N LEU A 79 -1.57 -1.43 11.52
CA LEU A 79 -0.79 -1.78 10.34
C LEU A 79 -0.01 -3.05 10.65
N PRO A 80 0.22 -3.94 9.68
CA PRO A 80 1.11 -5.08 9.89
C PRO A 80 2.51 -4.59 10.24
N THR A 81 3.22 -5.30 11.10
CA THR A 81 4.67 -5.16 11.15
C THR A 81 5.26 -5.66 9.84
N GLU A 82 6.47 -5.23 9.50
CA GLU A 82 7.14 -5.72 8.29
C GLU A 82 7.29 -7.24 8.31
N ALA A 83 7.62 -7.82 9.47
CA ALA A 83 7.74 -9.27 9.64
C ALA A 83 6.40 -10.00 9.45
N GLN A 84 5.30 -9.47 9.99
CA GLN A 84 3.95 -10.01 9.78
C GLN A 84 3.56 -9.95 8.30
N TRP A 85 3.84 -8.83 7.64
CA TRP A 85 3.56 -8.67 6.22
C TRP A 85 4.31 -9.71 5.38
N GLU A 86 5.61 -9.90 5.63
CA GLU A 86 6.44 -10.85 4.91
C GLU A 86 6.01 -12.30 5.15
N CYS A 87 5.74 -12.67 6.39
CA CYS A 87 5.21 -13.99 6.74
C CYS A 87 3.89 -14.27 6.01
N ALA A 88 2.99 -13.27 5.98
CA ALA A 88 1.72 -13.36 5.27
C ALA A 88 1.92 -13.49 3.74
N ALA A 89 2.86 -12.75 3.18
CA ALA A 89 3.20 -12.77 1.75
C ALA A 89 3.77 -14.13 1.32
N GLN A 90 4.61 -14.74 2.15
CA GLN A 90 5.21 -16.06 1.90
C GLN A 90 4.21 -17.23 1.94
N GLY A 91 2.99 -17.01 2.45
CA GLY A 91 1.91 -18.01 2.44
C GLY A 91 2.24 -19.31 3.14
N GLY A 92 3.20 -19.31 4.10
CA GLY A 92 3.67 -20.51 4.81
C GLY A 92 4.52 -21.47 3.96
N GLN A 93 4.85 -21.11 2.72
CA GLN A 93 5.57 -21.98 1.77
C GLN A 93 6.90 -21.37 1.31
N GLN A 94 7.36 -20.27 1.92
CA GLN A 94 8.56 -19.54 1.52
C GLN A 94 8.58 -19.16 0.04
N LEU A 95 7.44 -18.70 -0.48
CA LEU A 95 7.28 -18.32 -1.86
C LEU A 95 8.18 -17.15 -2.23
N GLU A 96 8.73 -17.18 -3.43
CA GLU A 96 9.53 -16.09 -3.97
C GLU A 96 8.66 -14.86 -4.27
N TYR A 97 7.51 -15.08 -4.92
CA TYR A 97 6.47 -14.07 -5.15
C TYR A 97 5.21 -14.40 -4.35
N PRO A 98 4.49 -13.41 -3.84
CA PRO A 98 3.32 -13.61 -2.98
C PRO A 98 2.05 -13.95 -3.78
N THR A 99 2.17 -14.88 -4.70
CA THR A 99 1.12 -15.38 -5.58
C THR A 99 0.63 -16.75 -5.12
N ASN A 100 -0.30 -17.33 -5.85
CA ASN A 100 -0.86 -18.65 -5.52
C ASN A 100 0.16 -19.81 -5.57
N ASP A 101 1.23 -19.68 -6.36
CA ASP A 101 2.22 -20.74 -6.60
C ASP A 101 3.68 -20.25 -6.51
N GLY A 102 3.90 -18.99 -6.12
CA GLY A 102 5.22 -18.39 -5.99
C GLY A 102 5.87 -17.95 -7.30
N THR A 103 5.21 -18.13 -8.45
CA THR A 103 5.67 -17.61 -9.74
C THR A 103 4.94 -16.33 -10.12
N LEU A 104 5.52 -15.51 -10.98
CA LEU A 104 4.98 -14.22 -11.33
C LEU A 104 4.76 -14.07 -12.84
N ASP A 105 3.58 -13.61 -13.22
CA ASP A 105 3.24 -13.10 -14.53
C ASP A 105 2.06 -12.12 -14.45
N LEU A 106 1.69 -11.47 -15.55
CA LEU A 106 0.63 -10.46 -15.60
C LEU A 106 -0.79 -11.02 -15.35
N THR A 107 -0.98 -12.33 -15.24
CA THR A 107 -2.24 -12.96 -14.85
C THR A 107 -2.35 -13.21 -13.34
N LYS A 108 -1.25 -13.01 -12.60
CA LYS A 108 -1.14 -13.30 -11.17
C LYS A 108 -1.00 -12.07 -10.29
N ALA A 109 -0.56 -10.95 -10.86
CA ALA A 109 -0.41 -9.69 -10.13
C ALA A 109 -0.52 -8.48 -11.07
N ASN A 110 -0.93 -7.36 -10.50
CA ASN A 110 -0.96 -6.07 -11.19
C ASN A 110 0.38 -5.35 -11.00
N TYR A 111 1.29 -5.47 -11.95
CA TYR A 111 2.62 -4.85 -11.92
C TYR A 111 3.08 -4.45 -13.32
N ASN A 112 4.16 -3.68 -13.43
CA ASN A 112 4.74 -3.34 -14.73
C ASN A 112 5.63 -4.50 -15.22
N GLY A 113 5.39 -4.97 -16.42
CA GLY A 113 6.18 -6.06 -17.00
C GLY A 113 7.65 -5.71 -17.16
N ASP A 114 8.52 -6.71 -17.03
CA ASP A 114 9.98 -6.54 -17.11
C ASP A 114 10.51 -6.53 -18.55
N THR A 115 9.70 -6.93 -19.51
CA THR A 115 10.07 -6.97 -20.92
C THR A 115 9.86 -5.59 -21.53
N PRO A 116 10.87 -5.00 -22.20
CA PRO A 116 10.70 -3.74 -22.91
C PRO A 116 9.53 -3.79 -23.89
N GLY A 117 8.61 -2.84 -23.79
CA GLY A 117 7.39 -2.78 -24.60
C GLY A 117 6.22 -3.62 -24.09
N VAL A 118 6.41 -4.41 -23.02
CA VAL A 118 5.34 -5.09 -22.29
C VAL A 118 5.07 -4.31 -21.00
N TYR A 119 4.04 -3.51 -21.05
CA TYR A 119 3.64 -2.69 -19.90
C TYR A 119 2.42 -3.32 -19.22
N ASN A 120 2.19 -2.90 -17.98
CA ASN A 120 0.96 -3.22 -17.28
C ASN A 120 -0.26 -2.83 -18.14
N PRO A 121 -1.10 -3.79 -18.55
CA PRO A 121 -2.25 -3.51 -19.41
C PRO A 121 -3.27 -2.57 -18.74
N ASN A 122 -3.27 -2.48 -17.42
CA ASN A 122 -4.18 -1.63 -16.67
C ASN A 122 -3.67 -0.18 -16.56
N GLY A 123 -2.35 0.04 -16.48
CA GLY A 123 -1.74 1.37 -16.30
C GLY A 123 -2.11 2.10 -15.00
N HIS A 124 -2.78 1.40 -14.07
CA HIS A 124 -3.24 1.93 -12.78
C HIS A 124 -3.55 0.78 -11.80
N SER A 125 -3.86 1.11 -10.54
CA SER A 125 -4.41 0.13 -9.59
C SER A 125 -5.77 -0.40 -10.09
N VAL A 126 -6.14 -1.60 -9.65
CA VAL A 126 -7.41 -2.25 -10.00
C VAL A 126 -8.17 -2.64 -8.73
N ALA A 127 -9.42 -3.08 -8.89
CA ALA A 127 -10.22 -3.58 -7.76
C ALA A 127 -9.46 -4.65 -6.98
N VAL A 128 -9.58 -4.62 -5.66
CA VAL A 128 -8.94 -5.63 -4.80
C VAL A 128 -9.49 -7.02 -5.09
N GLY A 129 -8.62 -8.04 -5.01
CA GLY A 129 -9.02 -9.42 -5.31
C GLY A 129 -9.19 -9.73 -6.80
N SER A 130 -8.68 -8.89 -7.70
CA SER A 130 -8.73 -9.14 -9.15
C SER A 130 -7.78 -10.26 -9.61
N TYR A 131 -6.86 -10.67 -8.78
CA TYR A 131 -5.86 -11.70 -9.05
C TYR A 131 -5.98 -12.86 -8.06
N PRO A 132 -5.41 -14.05 -8.37
CA PRO A 132 -5.47 -15.20 -7.45
C PRO A 132 -4.85 -14.89 -6.08
N ALA A 133 -5.48 -15.37 -5.02
CA ALA A 133 -4.95 -15.26 -3.67
C ALA A 133 -3.70 -16.14 -3.47
N ASN A 134 -2.84 -15.77 -2.54
CA ASN A 134 -1.74 -16.62 -2.09
C ASN A 134 -2.26 -17.83 -1.27
N PRO A 135 -1.40 -18.78 -0.83
CA PRO A 135 -1.83 -19.97 -0.09
C PRO A 135 -2.55 -19.69 1.24
N TYR A 136 -2.38 -18.51 1.83
CA TYR A 136 -3.13 -18.06 3.01
C TYR A 136 -4.49 -17.43 2.68
N GLY A 137 -4.88 -17.38 1.39
CA GLY A 137 -6.11 -16.74 0.95
C GLY A 137 -6.04 -15.22 0.90
N LEU A 138 -4.84 -14.63 0.92
CA LEU A 138 -4.63 -13.19 0.89
C LEU A 138 -4.43 -12.72 -0.55
N TYR A 139 -5.19 -11.68 -0.91
CA TYR A 139 -5.13 -11.08 -2.24
C TYR A 139 -4.16 -9.91 -2.29
N ASP A 140 -3.64 -9.63 -3.49
CA ASP A 140 -2.86 -8.43 -3.82
C ASP A 140 -1.64 -8.19 -2.90
N MET A 141 -1.06 -9.28 -2.35
CA MET A 141 0.18 -9.19 -1.56
C MET A 141 1.39 -8.79 -2.41
N GLY A 142 1.28 -8.89 -3.74
CA GLY A 142 2.26 -8.40 -4.71
C GLY A 142 1.60 -7.57 -5.79
N GLY A 143 2.14 -6.38 -6.06
CA GLY A 143 1.60 -5.45 -7.04
C GLY A 143 0.41 -4.65 -6.52
N ASN A 144 -0.38 -4.12 -7.43
CA ASN A 144 -1.50 -3.21 -7.21
C ASN A 144 -1.03 -1.90 -6.55
N VAL A 145 -0.89 -1.85 -5.21
CA VAL A 145 -0.32 -0.70 -4.49
C VAL A 145 0.72 -1.13 -3.49
N TRP A 146 1.75 -0.31 -3.25
CA TRP A 146 2.64 -0.46 -2.11
C TRP A 146 1.86 -0.36 -0.82
N GLU A 147 2.21 -1.17 0.16
CA GLU A 147 1.52 -1.23 1.43
C GLU A 147 2.40 -0.76 2.58
N TRP A 148 1.92 0.24 3.32
CA TRP A 148 2.58 0.73 4.52
C TRP A 148 2.59 -0.33 5.62
N CYS A 149 3.77 -0.50 6.24
CA CYS A 149 3.94 -1.27 7.46
C CYS A 149 4.11 -0.34 8.68
N GLN A 150 3.98 -0.92 9.87
CA GLN A 150 4.14 -0.19 11.12
C GLN A 150 5.57 0.30 11.33
N ASP A 151 6.55 -0.46 10.86
CA ASP A 151 7.97 -0.31 11.14
C ASP A 151 8.57 0.96 10.56
N TYR A 152 9.51 1.54 11.30
CA TYR A 152 10.53 2.40 10.70
C TYR A 152 11.51 1.55 9.87
N TYR A 153 11.98 2.10 8.77
CA TYR A 153 12.93 1.42 7.92
C TYR A 153 14.33 1.44 8.54
N GLY A 154 14.89 0.26 8.76
CA GLY A 154 16.28 0.06 9.12
C GLY A 154 16.92 -0.96 8.18
N GLU A 155 17.97 -0.57 7.48
CA GLU A 155 18.65 -1.44 6.51
C GLU A 155 19.14 -2.74 7.15
N SER A 156 19.66 -2.66 8.37
CA SER A 156 20.25 -3.77 9.12
C SER A 156 19.41 -4.18 10.33
N PHE A 157 18.09 -3.92 10.31
CA PHE A 157 17.26 -4.16 11.49
C PHE A 157 17.02 -5.66 11.76
N TYR A 158 16.91 -6.48 10.72
CA TYR A 158 16.62 -7.90 10.89
C TYR A 158 17.82 -8.66 11.41
N ILE A 159 17.59 -9.36 12.53
CA ILE A 159 18.56 -10.24 13.21
C ILE A 159 17.99 -11.64 13.16
N ASP A 160 18.82 -12.60 12.78
CA ASP A 160 18.45 -14.00 12.74
C ASP A 160 17.89 -14.48 14.11
N GLY A 161 16.75 -15.19 14.05
CA GLY A 161 16.09 -15.74 15.23
C GLY A 161 15.22 -14.76 16.02
N ALA A 162 15.04 -13.52 15.56
CA ALA A 162 14.08 -12.61 16.17
C ALA A 162 12.64 -13.12 15.98
N ILE A 163 11.84 -13.07 17.04
CA ILE A 163 10.41 -13.44 17.02
C ILE A 163 9.59 -12.16 16.92
N ASP A 164 8.74 -12.08 15.90
CA ASP A 164 7.84 -10.93 15.63
C ASP A 164 8.54 -9.56 15.79
N PRO A 165 9.69 -9.36 15.14
CA PRO A 165 10.43 -8.11 15.30
C PRO A 165 9.63 -6.93 14.77
N VAL A 166 9.71 -5.79 15.47
CA VAL A 166 9.15 -4.51 15.01
C VAL A 166 10.16 -3.40 15.26
N ASN A 167 10.49 -2.65 14.23
CA ASN A 167 11.37 -1.51 14.35
C ASN A 167 10.61 -0.25 14.78
N THR A 168 10.72 0.11 16.04
CA THR A 168 10.10 1.33 16.60
C THR A 168 11.05 2.54 16.62
N SER A 169 12.32 2.35 16.22
CA SER A 169 13.32 3.40 16.23
C SER A 169 13.37 4.14 14.90
N ALA A 170 13.00 5.41 14.93
CA ALA A 170 13.15 6.27 13.78
C ALA A 170 14.62 6.41 13.40
N GLY A 171 14.95 6.04 12.17
CA GLY A 171 16.27 6.31 11.62
C GLY A 171 16.41 7.81 11.27
N PRO A 172 17.58 8.23 10.77
CA PRO A 172 17.87 9.64 10.51
C PRO A 172 16.89 10.33 9.54
N ASN A 173 16.13 9.56 8.77
CA ASN A 173 15.24 10.06 7.74
C ASN A 173 13.75 9.83 8.06
N ASN A 174 13.39 9.27 9.20
CA ASN A 174 11.99 8.97 9.59
C ASN A 174 11.19 8.23 8.49
N LYS A 175 11.85 7.32 7.78
CA LYS A 175 11.16 6.55 6.74
C LYS A 175 10.45 5.35 7.31
N ARG A 176 9.25 5.10 6.82
CA ARG A 176 8.46 3.91 7.12
C ARG A 176 8.64 2.85 6.04
N VAL A 177 8.53 1.61 6.45
CA VAL A 177 8.57 0.47 5.54
C VAL A 177 7.32 0.44 4.67
N ARG A 178 7.51 0.09 3.40
CA ARG A 178 6.45 -0.31 2.47
C ARG A 178 6.85 -1.58 1.73
N ARG A 179 5.88 -2.43 1.44
CA ARG A 179 6.09 -3.76 0.87
C ARG A 179 5.18 -4.02 -0.31
N GLY A 180 5.49 -5.05 -1.10
CA GLY A 180 4.65 -5.64 -2.13
C GLY A 180 4.83 -5.12 -3.54
N GLY A 181 5.51 -4.02 -3.75
CA GLY A 181 5.54 -3.40 -5.09
C GLY A 181 4.21 -2.74 -5.46
N SER A 182 4.05 -2.35 -6.70
CA SER A 182 2.80 -1.77 -7.20
C SER A 182 2.65 -1.90 -8.72
N TRP A 183 1.49 -1.46 -9.23
CA TRP A 183 1.09 -1.56 -10.63
C TRP A 183 2.11 -0.97 -11.63
N ASN A 184 2.97 -0.03 -11.22
CA ASN A 184 3.95 0.64 -12.07
C ASN A 184 5.41 0.28 -11.75
N TYR A 185 5.64 -0.79 -10.95
CA TYR A 185 6.97 -1.26 -10.59
C TYR A 185 7.28 -2.63 -11.22
N HIS A 186 8.59 -2.94 -11.34
CA HIS A 186 9.10 -4.19 -11.90
C HIS A 186 8.93 -5.37 -10.96
N SER A 187 8.99 -6.59 -11.50
CA SER A 187 8.87 -7.85 -10.79
C SER A 187 9.76 -7.93 -9.54
N ALA A 188 10.99 -7.46 -9.62
CA ALA A 188 11.93 -7.51 -8.48
C ALA A 188 11.36 -6.85 -7.20
N THR A 189 10.49 -5.86 -7.34
CA THR A 189 9.90 -5.16 -6.18
C THR A 189 8.74 -5.93 -5.54
N LEU A 190 8.23 -6.97 -6.21
CA LEU A 190 7.17 -7.85 -5.75
C LEU A 190 7.71 -9.08 -5.01
N LEU A 191 9.02 -9.31 -5.00
CA LEU A 191 9.63 -10.39 -4.22
C LEU A 191 9.20 -10.31 -2.75
N THR A 192 8.85 -11.44 -2.15
CA THR A 192 8.34 -11.49 -0.77
C THR A 192 9.31 -10.87 0.24
N TYR A 193 10.60 -10.88 -0.05
CA TYR A 193 11.66 -10.33 0.79
C TYR A 193 12.14 -8.93 0.34
N TRP A 194 11.60 -8.36 -0.75
CA TRP A 194 11.99 -7.02 -1.18
C TRP A 194 11.49 -5.97 -0.22
N ARG A 195 12.41 -5.14 0.24
CA ARG A 195 12.16 -4.08 1.22
C ARG A 195 12.24 -2.71 0.58
N ALA A 196 11.27 -1.87 0.85
CA ALA A 196 11.28 -0.47 0.40
C ALA A 196 10.85 0.44 1.55
N SER A 197 11.09 1.73 1.37
CA SER A 197 10.70 2.74 2.36
C SER A 197 10.36 4.06 1.70
N ASP A 198 9.59 4.87 2.42
CA ASP A 198 9.36 6.26 2.04
C ASP A 198 9.12 7.13 3.29
N PHE A 199 9.10 8.45 3.11
CA PHE A 199 8.78 9.38 4.17
C PHE A 199 7.33 9.22 4.63
N GLU A 200 7.10 9.22 5.94
CA GLU A 200 5.79 8.98 6.55
C GLU A 200 4.73 10.03 6.17
N ASN A 201 5.15 11.21 5.73
CA ASN A 201 4.30 12.31 5.27
C ASN A 201 4.07 12.32 3.75
N ARG A 202 4.53 11.30 3.02
CA ARG A 202 4.38 11.19 1.57
C ARG A 202 3.20 10.29 1.21
N GLY A 203 2.33 10.78 0.32
CA GLY A 203 1.34 9.98 -0.40
C GLY A 203 1.70 9.87 -1.88
N ASN A 204 1.24 8.81 -2.54
CA ASN A 204 1.41 8.65 -3.98
C ASN A 204 0.25 7.82 -4.56
N ASN A 205 0.05 7.88 -5.88
CA ASN A 205 -1.02 7.16 -6.59
C ASN A 205 -0.92 5.62 -6.50
N HIS A 206 0.20 5.12 -6.00
CA HIS A 206 0.49 3.71 -5.81
C HIS A 206 0.85 3.35 -4.36
N PHE A 207 0.50 4.20 -3.38
CA PHE A 207 0.67 3.94 -1.95
C PHE A 207 -0.68 3.69 -1.29
N GLY A 208 -0.82 2.53 -0.69
CA GLY A 208 -1.98 2.08 0.05
C GLY A 208 -1.56 1.40 1.34
N PHE A 209 -2.42 0.57 1.89
CA PHE A 209 -2.15 -0.20 3.10
C PHE A 209 -3.16 -1.34 3.27
N ARG A 210 -2.82 -2.27 4.14
CA ARG A 210 -3.74 -3.23 4.76
C ARG A 210 -3.69 -3.12 6.26
N ILE A 211 -4.70 -3.64 6.96
CA ILE A 211 -4.74 -3.69 8.41
C ILE A 211 -4.72 -5.15 8.89
N VAL A 212 -4.19 -5.35 10.09
CA VAL A 212 -4.22 -6.63 10.80
C VAL A 212 -5.00 -6.47 12.09
N LYS A 213 -5.78 -7.48 12.45
CA LYS A 213 -6.49 -7.55 13.72
C LYS A 213 -6.08 -8.83 14.42
N GLN A 214 -5.81 -8.74 15.71
CA GLN A 214 -5.54 -9.92 16.52
C GLN A 214 -6.80 -10.78 16.56
N ALA A 215 -6.65 -12.10 16.37
CA ALA A 215 -7.74 -13.03 16.57
C ALA A 215 -8.17 -13.00 18.06
N GLU A 216 -9.48 -13.00 18.29
CA GLU A 216 -10.06 -13.08 19.62
C GLU A 216 -9.92 -14.49 20.18
#